data_fad25c8fd04105d8f820ecdea86de9fb
#
_entry.id   fad25c8fd04105d8f820ecdea86de9fb
#
_cell.length_a   1.000
_cell.length_b   1.000
_cell.length_c   1.000
_cell.angle_alpha   90.00
_cell.angle_beta   90.00
_cell.angle_gamma   90.00
#
_symmetry.space_group_name_H-M   'P 1'
#
loop_
_entity.id
_entity.type
_entity.pdbx_description
1 polymer ?
#
loop_
_entity_poly.entity_id
_entity_poly.type
_entity_poly.pdbx_seq_one_letter_code
_entity_poly.pdbx_strand_id
1 'polypeptide(L)'
;MNPRAVEIAKKLSPEQRAGQRILVGVVPSDSPEYITNLIDTQCLAGIFLLGHWTNRSKLEAMLSAVNHVSPQGIKPIVATDHEGGEIQNIRVPGVDHLPSQEALARMSPAKVQAVVTTGARQLAKLGVHMVFSPVAGVIDPRLGVRNKPIAKHHRGFGTDPHLCGQYSAAVVAGHRKAGIISTTKHFPGIGRITEDTDFKSAGITDDKTTRHDRYLESFRMAFDAGSEAVMIASAYYSKIDPGTLGLFSSKIMTDMLRGDFGYQGLIVSDDLGSSVSVFSIDGGHRASKFVSAGGDLAITADPLLAGPMIRALTSTATSASGKKRLVDAASHVINVKLAHSLTK
;
A
#
# COMPACT_ATOMS: atom_id res chain seq x y z
N MET A 1 -10.66 7.09 -14.78
CA MET A 1 -10.80 5.61 -14.75
C MET A 1 -11.09 5.09 -16.14
N ASN A 2 -10.43 4.02 -16.58
CA ASN A 2 -10.68 3.37 -17.88
C ASN A 2 -12.06 2.71 -17.88
N PRO A 3 -12.97 2.97 -18.87
CA PRO A 3 -14.29 2.35 -18.95
C PRO A 3 -14.24 0.81 -18.95
N ARG A 4 -13.20 0.23 -19.56
CA ARG A 4 -12.97 -1.23 -19.58
C ARG A 4 -12.78 -1.82 -18.18
N ALA A 5 -12.13 -1.10 -17.25
CA ALA A 5 -12.00 -1.56 -15.87
C ALA A 5 -13.36 -1.72 -15.18
N VAL A 6 -14.28 -0.80 -15.44
CA VAL A 6 -15.65 -0.86 -14.92
C VAL A 6 -16.44 -2.03 -15.54
N GLU A 7 -16.27 -2.27 -16.83
CA GLU A 7 -16.93 -3.40 -17.52
C GLU A 7 -16.45 -4.74 -16.99
N ILE A 8 -15.13 -4.90 -16.80
CA ILE A 8 -14.55 -6.12 -16.20
C ILE A 8 -15.09 -6.30 -14.78
N ALA A 9 -15.05 -5.25 -13.94
CA ALA A 9 -15.57 -5.31 -12.59
C ALA A 9 -17.05 -5.70 -12.54
N LYS A 10 -17.88 -5.21 -13.46
CA LYS A 10 -19.31 -5.56 -13.53
C LYS A 10 -19.56 -7.02 -13.90
N LYS A 11 -18.67 -7.65 -14.67
CA LYS A 11 -18.78 -9.07 -15.07
C LYS A 11 -18.42 -10.04 -13.93
N LEU A 12 -17.64 -9.61 -12.94
CA LEU A 12 -17.27 -10.42 -11.79
C LEU A 12 -18.47 -10.63 -10.85
N SER A 13 -18.53 -11.77 -10.15
CA SER A 13 -19.48 -11.98 -9.05
C SER A 13 -19.20 -11.02 -7.89
N PRO A 14 -20.13 -10.82 -6.94
CA PRO A 14 -19.86 -10.03 -5.73
C PRO A 14 -18.64 -10.53 -4.95
N GLU A 15 -18.46 -11.84 -4.82
CA GLU A 15 -17.34 -12.49 -4.13
C GLU A 15 -16.03 -12.23 -4.88
N GLN A 16 -16.02 -12.38 -6.20
CA GLN A 16 -14.85 -12.10 -7.03
C GLN A 16 -14.45 -10.62 -6.97
N ARG A 17 -15.43 -9.68 -6.98
CA ARG A 17 -15.15 -8.26 -6.75
C ARG A 17 -14.55 -8.00 -5.38
N ALA A 18 -15.04 -8.68 -4.35
CA ALA A 18 -14.48 -8.59 -3.00
C ALA A 18 -13.05 -9.14 -2.96
N GLY A 19 -12.79 -10.30 -3.58
CA GLY A 19 -11.45 -10.89 -3.68
C GLY A 19 -10.45 -9.99 -4.40
N GLN A 20 -10.86 -9.34 -5.52
CA GLN A 20 -10.03 -8.36 -6.25
C GLN A 20 -9.68 -7.11 -5.42
N ARG A 21 -10.00 -7.06 -4.16
CA ARG A 21 -9.72 -5.96 -3.24
C ARG A 21 -8.90 -6.39 -2.04
N ILE A 22 -8.38 -7.61 -2.05
CA ILE A 22 -7.56 -8.17 -0.97
C ILE A 22 -6.19 -8.56 -1.51
N LEU A 23 -5.13 -8.03 -0.89
CA LEU A 23 -3.76 -8.55 -0.96
C LEU A 23 -3.45 -9.33 0.31
N VAL A 24 -2.90 -10.53 0.17
CA VAL A 24 -2.49 -11.34 1.32
C VAL A 24 -0.98 -11.35 1.49
N GLY A 25 -0.53 -11.35 2.74
CA GLY A 25 0.89 -11.49 3.08
C GLY A 25 1.38 -12.90 2.80
N VAL A 26 2.61 -13.01 2.30
CA VAL A 26 3.27 -14.27 1.99
C VAL A 26 4.69 -14.26 2.55
N VAL A 27 5.06 -15.28 3.32
CA VAL A 27 6.37 -15.41 3.94
C VAL A 27 7.20 -16.52 3.28
N PRO A 28 8.55 -16.55 3.46
CA PRO A 28 9.43 -17.53 2.81
C PRO A 28 9.16 -19.01 3.16
N SER A 29 8.34 -19.29 4.18
CA SER A 29 7.92 -20.63 4.57
C SER A 29 6.64 -21.10 3.90
N ASP A 30 5.89 -20.21 3.24
CA ASP A 30 4.62 -20.58 2.61
C ASP A 30 4.82 -21.42 1.36
N SER A 31 3.90 -22.36 1.13
CA SER A 31 3.87 -23.18 -0.08
C SER A 31 3.33 -22.35 -1.27
N PRO A 32 4.02 -22.32 -2.42
CA PRO A 32 3.48 -21.72 -3.63
C PRO A 32 2.11 -22.30 -4.03
N GLU A 33 1.91 -23.59 -3.82
CA GLU A 33 0.68 -24.30 -4.14
C GLU A 33 -0.50 -23.83 -3.28
N TYR A 34 -0.26 -23.64 -1.98
CA TYR A 34 -1.26 -23.09 -1.06
C TYR A 34 -1.65 -21.66 -1.48
N ILE A 35 -0.68 -20.82 -1.77
CA ILE A 35 -0.91 -19.42 -2.14
C ILE A 35 -1.63 -19.30 -3.49
N THR A 36 -1.23 -20.07 -4.50
CA THR A 36 -1.90 -20.05 -5.80
C THR A 36 -3.33 -20.56 -5.74
N ASN A 37 -3.59 -21.61 -4.94
CA ASN A 37 -4.94 -22.11 -4.69
C ASN A 37 -5.81 -21.04 -3.99
N LEU A 38 -5.25 -20.32 -3.01
CA LEU A 38 -5.94 -19.22 -2.33
C LEU A 38 -6.31 -18.09 -3.30
N ILE A 39 -5.36 -17.69 -4.17
CA ILE A 39 -5.60 -16.66 -5.19
C ILE A 39 -6.70 -17.10 -6.14
N ASP A 40 -6.64 -18.31 -6.66
CA ASP A 40 -7.56 -18.80 -7.68
C ASP A 40 -8.98 -18.96 -7.13
N THR A 41 -9.13 -19.65 -5.99
CA THR A 41 -10.43 -19.93 -5.38
C THR A 41 -11.14 -18.70 -4.85
N GLN A 42 -10.41 -17.70 -4.36
CA GLN A 42 -10.97 -16.47 -3.80
C GLN A 42 -10.85 -15.27 -4.75
N CYS A 43 -10.31 -15.45 -5.95
CA CYS A 43 -10.10 -14.37 -6.94
C CYS A 43 -9.37 -13.15 -6.33
N LEU A 44 -8.30 -13.40 -5.56
CA LEU A 44 -7.59 -12.33 -4.83
C LEU A 44 -6.94 -11.31 -5.77
N ALA A 45 -6.83 -10.06 -5.30
CA ALA A 45 -6.11 -9.01 -6.00
C ALA A 45 -4.63 -9.37 -6.21
N GLY A 46 -4.04 -10.09 -5.26
CA GLY A 46 -2.65 -10.53 -5.32
C GLY A 46 -2.07 -10.83 -3.94
N ILE A 47 -0.75 -10.73 -3.87
CA ILE A 47 0.04 -10.98 -2.67
C ILE A 47 0.97 -9.81 -2.35
N PHE A 48 1.46 -9.74 -1.11
CA PHE A 48 2.63 -8.97 -0.78
C PHE A 48 3.65 -9.80 0.01
N LEU A 49 4.91 -9.67 -0.36
CA LEU A 49 6.00 -10.43 0.23
C LEU A 49 6.35 -9.86 1.60
N LEU A 50 6.27 -10.67 2.64
CA LEU A 50 6.62 -10.36 4.02
C LEU A 50 7.90 -11.08 4.45
N GLY A 51 8.55 -10.54 5.48
CA GLY A 51 9.79 -11.09 6.00
C GLY A 51 10.96 -10.93 5.02
N HIS A 52 12.06 -11.64 5.28
CA HIS A 52 13.27 -11.51 4.48
C HIS A 52 13.41 -12.70 3.52
N TRP A 53 13.22 -12.43 2.25
CA TRP A 53 13.44 -13.38 1.16
C TRP A 53 14.92 -13.40 0.76
N THR A 54 15.70 -14.30 1.38
CA THR A 54 17.14 -14.44 1.18
C THR A 54 17.51 -15.63 0.30
N ASN A 55 16.59 -16.58 0.09
CA ASN A 55 16.77 -17.73 -0.79
C ASN A 55 16.15 -17.42 -2.17
N ARG A 56 17.03 -17.26 -3.20
CA ARG A 56 16.60 -16.91 -4.55
C ARG A 56 15.68 -17.95 -5.17
N SER A 57 16.00 -19.25 -5.03
CA SER A 57 15.19 -20.33 -5.63
C SER A 57 13.79 -20.39 -5.03
N LYS A 58 13.64 -20.20 -3.71
CA LYS A 58 12.32 -20.12 -3.06
C LYS A 58 11.52 -18.90 -3.54
N LEU A 59 12.18 -17.74 -3.65
CA LEU A 59 11.54 -16.53 -4.16
C LEU A 59 11.06 -16.74 -5.60
N GLU A 60 11.91 -17.23 -6.48
CA GLU A 60 11.57 -17.46 -7.89
C GLU A 60 10.46 -18.51 -8.05
N ALA A 61 10.46 -19.57 -7.25
CA ALA A 61 9.38 -20.56 -7.25
C ALA A 61 8.03 -19.93 -6.87
N MET A 62 7.99 -19.13 -5.79
CA MET A 62 6.78 -18.40 -5.38
C MET A 62 6.31 -17.42 -6.46
N LEU A 63 7.20 -16.58 -6.97
CA LEU A 63 6.87 -15.56 -7.95
C LEU A 63 6.44 -16.17 -9.29
N SER A 64 7.12 -17.23 -9.73
CA SER A 64 6.72 -17.97 -10.94
C SER A 64 5.33 -18.56 -10.79
N ALA A 65 5.05 -19.27 -9.69
CA ALA A 65 3.74 -19.87 -9.45
C ALA A 65 2.63 -18.80 -9.45
N VAL A 66 2.81 -17.71 -8.69
CA VAL A 66 1.83 -16.63 -8.58
C VAL A 66 1.59 -15.92 -9.93
N ASN A 67 2.64 -15.66 -10.71
CA ASN A 67 2.51 -14.98 -12.00
C ASN A 67 1.85 -15.85 -13.10
N HIS A 68 1.73 -17.17 -12.90
CA HIS A 68 1.02 -18.06 -13.80
C HIS A 68 -0.47 -18.19 -13.49
N VAL A 69 -0.92 -17.82 -12.28
CA VAL A 69 -2.35 -17.82 -11.92
C VAL A 69 -3.05 -16.61 -12.52
N SER A 70 -4.25 -16.81 -13.05
CA SER A 70 -5.01 -15.72 -13.67
C SER A 70 -6.52 -15.96 -13.53
N PRO A 71 -7.07 -15.90 -12.32
CA PRO A 71 -8.51 -16.10 -12.12
C PRO A 71 -9.30 -15.07 -12.92
N GLN A 72 -10.31 -15.51 -13.65
CA GLN A 72 -11.11 -14.66 -14.55
C GLN A 72 -10.29 -13.87 -15.59
N GLY A 73 -9.10 -14.32 -15.95
CA GLY A 73 -8.18 -13.61 -16.85
C GLY A 73 -7.48 -12.39 -16.21
N ILE A 74 -7.54 -12.26 -14.88
CA ILE A 74 -6.96 -11.17 -14.12
C ILE A 74 -5.77 -11.69 -13.30
N LYS A 75 -4.56 -11.29 -13.66
CA LYS A 75 -3.35 -11.68 -12.92
C LYS A 75 -3.27 -11.02 -11.55
N PRO A 76 -2.69 -11.68 -10.54
CA PRO A 76 -2.42 -11.10 -9.24
C PRO A 76 -1.36 -9.99 -9.31
N ILE A 77 -1.50 -8.98 -8.46
CA ILE A 77 -0.41 -8.04 -8.15
C ILE A 77 0.56 -8.76 -7.21
N VAL A 78 1.85 -8.65 -7.46
CA VAL A 78 2.91 -8.99 -6.51
C VAL A 78 3.48 -7.70 -5.94
N ALA A 79 3.30 -7.47 -4.64
CA ALA A 79 3.78 -6.29 -3.94
C ALA A 79 4.89 -6.63 -2.95
N THR A 80 5.68 -5.65 -2.53
CA THR A 80 6.72 -5.81 -1.50
C THR A 80 7.10 -4.47 -0.88
N ASP A 81 7.62 -4.50 0.36
CA ASP A 81 8.39 -3.40 0.90
C ASP A 81 9.80 -3.41 0.33
N HIS A 82 10.20 -2.29 -0.25
CA HIS A 82 11.53 -2.07 -0.79
C HIS A 82 11.91 -0.59 -0.68
N GLU A 83 11.89 -0.09 0.57
CA GLU A 83 12.24 1.30 0.90
C GLU A 83 13.74 1.55 0.86
N GLY A 84 14.51 0.47 1.04
CA GLY A 84 15.95 0.48 1.32
C GLY A 84 16.25 0.42 2.82
N GLY A 85 17.54 0.32 3.15
CA GLY A 85 17.99 0.16 4.53
C GLY A 85 17.41 -1.11 5.19
N GLU A 86 16.84 -0.96 6.38
CA GLU A 86 16.25 -2.08 7.11
C GLU A 86 14.98 -2.63 6.43
N ILE A 87 14.22 -1.77 5.74
CA ILE A 87 12.93 -2.12 5.13
C ILE A 87 13.12 -2.49 3.67
N GLN A 88 13.61 -3.68 3.48
CA GLN A 88 13.81 -4.31 2.17
C GLN A 88 13.60 -5.82 2.32
N ASN A 89 12.47 -6.34 1.83
CA ASN A 89 12.11 -7.73 2.02
C ASN A 89 12.85 -8.69 1.07
N ILE A 90 13.12 -8.27 -0.16
CA ILE A 90 13.86 -9.07 -1.13
C ILE A 90 15.38 -8.80 -1.00
N ARG A 91 16.13 -9.82 -0.58
CA ARG A 91 17.58 -9.76 -0.31
C ARG A 91 18.30 -10.95 -0.97
N VAL A 92 18.18 -11.05 -2.29
CA VAL A 92 18.78 -12.14 -3.07
C VAL A 92 19.83 -11.61 -4.03
N PRO A 93 20.81 -12.42 -4.48
CA PRO A 93 21.76 -12.03 -5.51
C PRO A 93 21.04 -11.46 -6.75
N GLY A 94 21.54 -10.33 -7.30
CA GLY A 94 20.95 -9.64 -8.44
C GLY A 94 19.83 -8.65 -8.10
N VAL A 95 19.56 -8.45 -6.81
CA VAL A 95 18.76 -7.32 -6.29
C VAL A 95 19.65 -6.50 -5.36
N ASP A 96 19.89 -5.25 -5.73
CA ASP A 96 20.76 -4.36 -4.95
C ASP A 96 20.13 -4.04 -3.59
N HIS A 97 20.94 -3.94 -2.56
CA HIS A 97 20.51 -3.40 -1.29
C HIS A 97 20.52 -1.87 -1.37
N LEU A 98 19.32 -1.28 -1.39
CA LEU A 98 19.18 0.17 -1.48
C LEU A 98 19.58 0.85 -0.17
N PRO A 99 20.22 2.04 -0.20
CA PRO A 99 20.40 2.85 0.98
C PRO A 99 19.05 3.20 1.62
N SER A 100 19.02 3.46 2.94
CA SER A 100 17.83 3.97 3.62
C SER A 100 17.38 5.31 3.02
N GLN A 101 16.10 5.68 3.18
CA GLN A 101 15.62 6.97 2.66
C GLN A 101 16.36 8.17 3.28
N GLU A 102 16.77 8.07 4.55
CA GLU A 102 17.63 9.08 5.19
C GLU A 102 19.01 9.19 4.49
N ALA A 103 19.60 8.06 4.08
CA ALA A 103 20.86 8.07 3.34
C ALA A 103 20.66 8.56 1.90
N LEU A 104 19.56 8.21 1.25
CA LEU A 104 19.17 8.75 -0.06
C LEU A 104 18.99 10.27 -0.03
N ALA A 105 18.48 10.84 1.06
CA ALA A 105 18.33 12.29 1.22
C ALA A 105 19.65 13.08 1.23
N ARG A 106 20.80 12.40 1.31
CA ARG A 106 22.14 13.01 1.16
C ARG A 106 22.61 13.09 -0.30
N MET A 107 21.83 12.54 -1.22
CA MET A 107 22.10 12.57 -2.67
C MET A 107 21.26 13.64 -3.35
N SER A 108 21.55 13.98 -4.59
CA SER A 108 20.62 14.80 -5.37
C SER A 108 19.34 14.00 -5.74
N PRO A 109 18.18 14.64 -5.90
CA PRO A 109 16.96 13.93 -6.33
C PRO A 109 17.13 13.15 -7.64
N ALA A 110 17.91 13.66 -8.60
CA ALA A 110 18.23 12.95 -9.84
C ALA A 110 19.01 11.65 -9.59
N LYS A 111 19.95 11.67 -8.63
CA LYS A 111 20.71 10.47 -8.25
C LYS A 111 19.82 9.46 -7.54
N VAL A 112 18.91 9.94 -6.65
CA VAL A 112 17.91 9.08 -5.99
C VAL A 112 17.03 8.39 -7.03
N GLN A 113 16.49 9.14 -8.02
CA GLN A 113 15.72 8.56 -9.10
C GLN A 113 16.50 7.47 -9.85
N ALA A 114 17.76 7.69 -10.16
CA ALA A 114 18.60 6.71 -10.87
C ALA A 114 18.81 5.42 -10.05
N VAL A 115 19.15 5.56 -8.77
CA VAL A 115 19.33 4.42 -7.83
C VAL A 115 18.05 3.61 -7.71
N VAL A 116 16.92 4.27 -7.45
CA VAL A 116 15.62 3.63 -7.34
C VAL A 116 15.20 2.95 -8.65
N THR A 117 15.45 3.60 -9.80
CA THR A 117 15.14 3.00 -11.11
C THR A 117 15.88 1.68 -11.30
N THR A 118 17.16 1.61 -10.89
CA THR A 118 17.95 0.39 -11.01
C THR A 118 17.37 -0.74 -10.14
N GLY A 119 17.13 -0.49 -8.85
CA GLY A 119 16.53 -1.50 -7.96
C GLY A 119 15.14 -1.92 -8.43
N ALA A 120 14.30 -0.97 -8.83
CA ALA A 120 12.94 -1.27 -9.32
C ALA A 120 12.95 -2.12 -10.61
N ARG A 121 13.90 -1.91 -11.51
CA ARG A 121 14.08 -2.78 -12.71
C ARG A 121 14.48 -4.20 -12.33
N GLN A 122 15.29 -4.36 -11.29
CA GLN A 122 15.66 -5.69 -10.80
C GLN A 122 14.44 -6.41 -10.23
N LEU A 123 13.58 -5.70 -9.48
CA LEU A 123 12.30 -6.23 -8.98
C LEU A 123 11.34 -6.59 -10.12
N ALA A 124 11.17 -5.72 -11.10
CA ALA A 124 10.31 -5.97 -12.26
C ALA A 124 10.72 -7.23 -13.02
N LYS A 125 12.04 -7.49 -13.20
CA LYS A 125 12.56 -8.71 -13.81
C LYS A 125 12.23 -9.98 -13.03
N LEU A 126 12.02 -9.89 -11.72
CA LEU A 126 11.57 -11.00 -10.88
C LEU A 126 10.04 -11.19 -10.93
N GLY A 127 9.30 -10.28 -11.55
CA GLY A 127 7.83 -10.33 -11.60
C GLY A 127 7.15 -9.65 -10.41
N VAL A 128 7.83 -8.71 -9.74
CA VAL A 128 7.21 -7.79 -8.77
C VAL A 128 6.55 -6.65 -9.54
N HIS A 129 5.35 -6.26 -9.14
CA HIS A 129 4.53 -5.25 -9.82
C HIS A 129 4.37 -3.95 -9.01
N MET A 130 4.39 -4.03 -7.68
CA MET A 130 4.10 -2.92 -6.77
C MET A 130 5.15 -2.85 -5.65
N VAL A 131 5.53 -1.63 -5.28
CA VAL A 131 6.42 -1.38 -4.14
C VAL A 131 5.75 -0.41 -3.17
N PHE A 132 5.76 -0.75 -1.87
CA PHE A 132 5.27 0.10 -0.80
C PHE A 132 6.34 1.13 -0.42
N SER A 133 6.54 2.10 -1.29
CA SER A 133 7.51 3.21 -1.20
C SER A 133 7.09 4.32 -2.17
N PRO A 134 7.40 5.62 -1.86
CA PRO A 134 8.21 6.15 -0.75
C PRO A 134 7.44 6.33 0.56
N VAL A 135 8.18 6.45 1.69
CA VAL A 135 7.68 7.00 2.92
C VAL A 135 7.77 8.54 2.84
N ALA A 136 6.65 9.17 2.48
CA ALA A 136 6.57 10.63 2.30
C ALA A 136 6.32 11.40 3.61
N GLY A 137 6.12 10.69 4.72
CA GLY A 137 5.86 11.29 6.03
C GLY A 137 7.02 12.16 6.51
N VAL A 138 6.70 13.41 6.89
CA VAL A 138 7.66 14.40 7.43
C VAL A 138 7.84 14.18 8.93
N ILE A 139 9.09 14.05 9.39
CA ILE A 139 9.39 13.84 10.81
C ILE A 139 9.28 15.17 11.56
N ASP A 140 8.56 15.20 12.70
CA ASP A 140 8.56 16.36 13.58
C ASP A 140 9.96 16.48 14.23
N PRO A 141 10.69 17.59 14.02
CA PRO A 141 12.06 17.73 14.53
C PRO A 141 12.15 17.69 16.07
N ARG A 142 11.04 17.96 16.78
CA ARG A 142 10.99 17.86 18.24
C ARG A 142 10.96 16.43 18.75
N LEU A 143 10.57 15.46 17.90
CA LEU A 143 10.55 14.04 18.24
C LEU A 143 11.90 13.38 17.95
N GLY A 144 12.51 13.67 16.79
CA GLY A 144 13.72 12.97 16.36
C GLY A 144 13.51 11.45 16.40
N VAL A 145 14.46 10.71 16.94
CA VAL A 145 14.40 9.23 17.08
C VAL A 145 13.27 8.71 17.98
N ARG A 146 12.59 9.57 18.74
CA ARG A 146 11.38 9.18 19.47
C ARG A 146 10.20 8.90 18.55
N ASN A 147 10.24 9.39 17.32
CA ASN A 147 9.34 8.92 16.27
C ASN A 147 9.81 7.53 15.83
N LYS A 148 9.23 6.49 16.41
CA LYS A 148 9.63 5.09 16.17
C LYS A 148 9.28 4.59 14.76
N PRO A 149 8.12 4.95 14.16
CA PRO A 149 7.74 4.34 12.89
C PRO A 149 8.57 4.81 11.70
N ILE A 150 9.18 6.01 11.75
CA ILE A 150 9.99 6.54 10.65
C ILE A 150 11.43 6.79 11.08
N ALA A 151 11.65 7.75 12.00
CA ALA A 151 12.98 8.26 12.29
C ALA A 151 13.90 7.21 12.92
N LYS A 152 13.39 6.37 13.82
CA LYS A 152 14.17 5.31 14.48
C LYS A 152 14.76 4.30 13.47
N HIS A 153 14.07 4.06 12.38
CA HIS A 153 14.45 3.09 11.33
C HIS A 153 15.00 3.75 10.06
N HIS A 154 15.37 5.03 10.13
CA HIS A 154 15.96 5.79 9.00
C HIS A 154 15.08 5.75 7.72
N ARG A 155 13.76 5.65 7.87
CA ARG A 155 12.79 5.51 6.78
C ARG A 155 12.35 6.82 6.15
N GLY A 156 12.66 7.99 6.76
CA GLY A 156 12.20 9.31 6.29
C GLY A 156 13.28 10.09 5.55
N PHE A 157 12.86 11.04 4.72
CA PHE A 157 13.75 11.98 4.03
C PHE A 157 14.13 13.20 4.88
N GLY A 158 13.55 13.37 6.06
CA GLY A 158 13.91 14.44 6.98
C GLY A 158 12.72 15.18 7.60
N THR A 159 12.95 16.45 7.94
CA THR A 159 12.01 17.30 8.69
C THR A 159 11.45 18.47 7.89
N ASP A 160 11.95 18.70 6.68
CA ASP A 160 11.45 19.74 5.78
C ASP A 160 10.44 19.16 4.78
N PRO A 161 9.18 19.64 4.75
CA PRO A 161 8.13 19.08 3.89
C PRO A 161 8.44 19.18 2.41
N HIS A 162 9.06 20.28 1.97
CA HIS A 162 9.39 20.49 0.56
C HIS A 162 10.50 19.52 0.10
N LEU A 163 11.57 19.39 0.89
CA LEU A 163 12.64 18.43 0.59
C LEU A 163 12.12 16.99 0.61
N CYS A 164 11.32 16.62 1.63
CA CYS A 164 10.67 15.31 1.65
C CYS A 164 9.83 15.06 0.39
N GLY A 165 9.13 16.09 -0.09
CA GLY A 165 8.36 16.05 -1.33
C GLY A 165 9.22 15.83 -2.56
N GLN A 166 10.34 16.56 -2.70
CA GLN A 166 11.28 16.41 -3.82
C GLN A 166 11.85 14.98 -3.90
N TYR A 167 12.26 14.42 -2.76
CA TYR A 167 12.78 13.06 -2.72
C TYR A 167 11.69 12.01 -2.96
N SER A 168 10.49 12.19 -2.39
CA SER A 168 9.37 11.32 -2.66
C SER A 168 8.99 11.30 -4.14
N ALA A 169 8.95 12.47 -4.78
CA ALA A 169 8.72 12.60 -6.21
C ALA A 169 9.81 11.89 -7.04
N ALA A 170 11.09 12.00 -6.63
CA ALA A 170 12.19 11.29 -7.30
C ALA A 170 12.07 9.77 -7.20
N VAL A 171 11.65 9.24 -6.04
CA VAL A 171 11.39 7.80 -5.86
C VAL A 171 10.23 7.34 -6.76
N VAL A 172 9.10 8.07 -6.74
CA VAL A 172 7.94 7.78 -7.61
C VAL A 172 8.35 7.76 -9.08
N ALA A 173 9.09 8.79 -9.54
CA ALA A 173 9.59 8.85 -10.91
C ALA A 173 10.53 7.67 -11.24
N GLY A 174 11.33 7.20 -10.27
CA GLY A 174 12.19 6.03 -10.42
C GLY A 174 11.39 4.73 -10.61
N HIS A 175 10.38 4.50 -9.80
CA HIS A 175 9.48 3.35 -9.93
C HIS A 175 8.73 3.36 -11.27
N ARG A 176 8.13 4.48 -11.64
CA ARG A 176 7.42 4.62 -12.91
C ARG A 176 8.32 4.34 -14.12
N LYS A 177 9.57 4.82 -14.10
CA LYS A 177 10.55 4.56 -15.17
C LYS A 177 10.92 3.08 -15.30
N ALA A 178 10.71 2.31 -14.25
CA ALA A 178 10.90 0.85 -14.22
C ALA A 178 9.60 0.06 -14.50
N GLY A 179 8.45 0.71 -14.66
CA GLY A 179 7.15 0.05 -14.81
C GLY A 179 6.60 -0.56 -13.52
N ILE A 180 7.04 -0.07 -12.36
CA ILE A 180 6.60 -0.51 -11.02
C ILE A 180 5.56 0.47 -10.48
N ILE A 181 4.48 -0.06 -9.93
CA ILE A 181 3.45 0.70 -9.21
C ILE A 181 4.07 1.24 -7.91
N SER A 182 4.13 2.56 -7.75
CA SER A 182 4.62 3.22 -6.54
C SER A 182 3.47 3.45 -5.56
N THR A 183 3.70 3.13 -4.28
CA THR A 183 2.72 3.34 -3.20
C THR A 183 3.28 4.32 -2.18
N THR A 184 2.88 5.59 -2.27
CA THR A 184 3.30 6.63 -1.31
C THR A 184 2.65 6.39 0.04
N LYS A 185 3.43 6.42 1.15
CA LYS A 185 2.95 6.04 2.49
C LYS A 185 3.49 6.92 3.62
N HIS A 186 2.85 6.95 4.74
CA HIS A 186 1.50 6.52 5.11
C HIS A 186 0.65 7.78 5.28
N PHE A 187 -0.30 8.03 4.39
CA PHE A 187 -1.10 9.26 4.38
C PHE A 187 -2.05 9.33 5.59
N PRO A 188 -2.21 10.47 6.26
CA PRO A 188 -1.64 11.81 6.02
C PRO A 188 -0.28 12.08 6.70
N GLY A 189 0.43 11.06 7.17
CA GLY A 189 1.75 11.15 7.77
C GLY A 189 1.82 10.62 9.19
N ILE A 190 2.87 9.86 9.51
CA ILE A 190 3.11 9.27 10.85
C ILE A 190 4.38 9.84 11.50
N GLY A 191 4.86 11.00 11.03
CA GLY A 191 6.07 11.62 11.57
C GLY A 191 5.86 12.38 12.89
N ARG A 192 4.62 12.46 13.38
CA ARG A 192 4.25 13.15 14.63
C ARG A 192 3.78 12.22 15.75
N ILE A 193 3.75 10.91 15.51
CA ILE A 193 3.44 9.91 16.55
C ILE A 193 4.74 9.33 17.13
N THR A 194 4.66 8.76 18.32
CA THR A 194 5.83 8.24 19.03
C THR A 194 5.96 6.73 18.94
N GLU A 195 4.86 6.01 18.78
CA GLU A 195 4.85 4.56 18.75
C GLU A 195 4.55 4.03 17.34
N ASP A 196 4.98 2.80 17.10
CA ASP A 196 4.73 2.11 15.86
C ASP A 196 3.33 1.45 15.89
N THR A 197 2.53 1.71 14.88
CA THR A 197 1.14 1.25 14.77
C THR A 197 0.99 -0.26 14.63
N ASP A 198 2.03 -0.95 14.18
CA ASP A 198 2.04 -2.40 14.06
C ASP A 198 2.14 -3.09 15.42
N PHE A 199 2.80 -2.43 16.38
CA PHE A 199 3.10 -3.03 17.68
C PHE A 199 2.35 -2.38 18.86
N LYS A 200 1.69 -1.24 18.67
CA LYS A 200 1.05 -0.49 19.73
C LYS A 200 -0.32 0.06 19.32
N SER A 201 -1.23 0.12 20.29
CA SER A 201 -2.53 0.81 20.19
C SER A 201 -2.54 2.17 20.92
N ALA A 202 -1.50 2.49 21.70
CA ALA A 202 -1.32 3.76 22.40
C ALA A 202 -0.07 4.50 21.87
N GLY A 203 -0.05 5.82 21.95
CA GLY A 203 1.05 6.65 21.41
C GLY A 203 1.02 6.82 19.89
N ILE A 204 -0.08 6.44 19.26
CA ILE A 204 -0.32 6.51 17.81
C ILE A 204 -1.30 7.64 17.43
N THR A 205 -1.47 8.64 18.28
CA THR A 205 -2.33 9.79 18.01
C THR A 205 -1.50 11.00 17.58
N ASP A 206 -1.78 11.52 16.41
CA ASP A 206 -1.32 12.83 15.95
C ASP A 206 -2.37 13.88 16.32
N ASP A 207 -1.99 14.79 17.23
CA ASP A 207 -2.83 15.88 17.73
C ASP A 207 -2.56 17.23 17.03
N LYS A 208 -1.79 17.23 15.95
CA LYS A 208 -1.31 18.44 15.27
C LYS A 208 -1.74 18.51 13.81
N THR A 209 -1.66 17.42 13.08
CA THR A 209 -1.97 17.40 11.64
C THR A 209 -3.42 17.77 11.41
N THR A 210 -3.62 18.83 10.60
CA THR A 210 -4.91 19.32 10.16
C THR A 210 -5.12 18.99 8.67
N ARG A 211 -6.35 19.20 8.17
CA ARG A 211 -6.70 19.01 6.76
C ARG A 211 -5.82 19.81 5.78
N HIS A 212 -5.27 20.95 6.21
CA HIS A 212 -4.44 21.85 5.39
C HIS A 212 -3.03 22.00 5.95
N ASP A 213 -2.51 20.96 6.62
CA ASP A 213 -1.19 20.99 7.22
C ASP A 213 -0.09 21.06 6.14
N ARG A 214 0.95 21.87 6.41
CA ARG A 214 2.10 21.99 5.50
C ARG A 214 2.85 20.68 5.27
N TYR A 215 2.79 19.72 6.20
CA TYR A 215 3.45 18.43 6.04
C TYR A 215 2.80 17.59 4.93
N LEU A 216 1.60 17.93 4.49
CA LEU A 216 0.92 17.28 3.36
C LEU A 216 1.53 17.65 2.00
N GLU A 217 2.39 18.68 1.93
CA GLU A 217 3.11 19.07 0.71
C GLU A 217 3.92 17.90 0.14
N SER A 218 4.57 17.10 1.01
CA SER A 218 5.38 15.96 0.59
C SER A 218 4.55 14.89 -0.16
N PHE A 219 3.32 14.66 0.28
CA PHE A 219 2.40 13.77 -0.43
C PHE A 219 1.92 14.37 -1.74
N ARG A 220 1.58 15.66 -1.76
CA ARG A 220 1.15 16.34 -2.99
C ARG A 220 2.19 16.22 -4.08
N MET A 221 3.45 16.51 -3.77
CA MET A 221 4.54 16.40 -4.75
C MET A 221 4.74 14.95 -5.26
N ALA A 222 4.56 13.94 -4.39
CA ALA A 222 4.60 12.53 -4.81
C ALA A 222 3.43 12.19 -5.74
N PHE A 223 2.22 12.71 -5.46
CA PHE A 223 1.05 12.51 -6.31
C PHE A 223 1.21 13.20 -7.67
N ASP A 224 1.73 14.43 -7.68
CA ASP A 224 2.02 15.19 -8.90
C ASP A 224 3.09 14.51 -9.76
N ALA A 225 4.03 13.78 -9.13
CA ALA A 225 5.00 12.93 -9.83
C ALA A 225 4.37 11.64 -10.40
N GLY A 226 3.09 11.36 -10.07
CA GLY A 226 2.29 10.26 -10.60
C GLY A 226 2.37 8.99 -9.75
N SER A 227 2.37 9.11 -8.42
CA SER A 227 2.18 7.94 -7.54
C SER A 227 0.84 7.28 -7.82
N GLU A 228 0.86 6.01 -8.21
CA GLU A 228 -0.33 5.28 -8.65
C GLU A 228 -1.13 4.69 -7.48
N ALA A 229 -0.50 4.57 -6.31
CA ALA A 229 -1.15 4.12 -5.08
C ALA A 229 -0.74 5.00 -3.89
N VAL A 230 -1.62 5.08 -2.90
CA VAL A 230 -1.36 5.71 -1.60
C VAL A 230 -1.80 4.78 -0.48
N MET A 231 -0.94 4.57 0.51
CA MET A 231 -1.27 3.77 1.69
C MET A 231 -1.72 4.67 2.84
N ILE A 232 -2.85 4.30 3.44
CA ILE A 232 -3.44 5.04 4.57
C ILE A 232 -2.82 4.59 5.88
N ALA A 233 -2.48 5.54 6.74
CA ALA A 233 -1.87 5.29 8.04
C ALA A 233 -2.84 4.68 9.05
N SER A 234 -2.33 3.76 9.86
CA SER A 234 -3.01 3.14 11.02
C SER A 234 -2.90 4.01 12.29
N ALA A 235 -3.02 5.34 12.17
CA ALA A 235 -2.90 6.28 13.28
C ALA A 235 -4.19 7.09 13.47
N TYR A 236 -4.36 7.72 14.65
CA TYR A 236 -5.45 8.66 14.93
C TYR A 236 -5.01 10.09 14.62
N TYR A 237 -5.93 10.90 14.06
CA TYR A 237 -5.70 12.31 13.72
C TYR A 237 -6.80 13.16 14.34
N SER A 238 -6.54 13.62 15.59
CA SER A 238 -7.57 14.25 16.42
C SER A 238 -8.12 15.56 15.86
N LYS A 239 -7.38 16.27 14.99
CA LYS A 239 -7.81 17.50 14.32
C LYS A 239 -8.45 17.29 12.94
N ILE A 240 -8.47 16.04 12.44
CA ILE A 240 -9.14 15.69 11.17
C ILE A 240 -10.42 14.91 11.47
N ASP A 241 -10.30 13.80 12.20
CA ASP A 241 -11.42 12.91 12.51
C ASP A 241 -11.25 12.31 13.92
N PRO A 242 -11.66 13.07 14.97
CA PRO A 242 -11.46 12.66 16.36
C PRO A 242 -12.08 11.29 16.65
N GLY A 243 -11.31 10.40 17.28
CA GLY A 243 -11.79 9.08 17.70
C GLY A 243 -11.88 8.03 16.58
N THR A 244 -11.61 8.42 15.32
CA THR A 244 -11.61 7.49 14.18
C THR A 244 -10.18 7.19 13.75
N LEU A 245 -9.83 5.90 13.65
CA LEU A 245 -8.53 5.50 13.10
C LEU A 245 -8.45 5.92 11.62
N GLY A 246 -7.32 6.42 11.17
CA GLY A 246 -7.12 6.90 9.79
C GLY A 246 -7.59 5.91 8.72
N LEU A 247 -7.31 4.61 8.93
CA LEU A 247 -7.79 3.52 8.08
C LEU A 247 -9.31 3.43 7.89
N PHE A 248 -10.08 4.05 8.78
CA PHE A 248 -11.56 3.99 8.74
C PHE A 248 -12.20 5.37 8.62
N SER A 249 -11.40 6.40 8.32
CA SER A 249 -11.84 7.78 8.20
C SER A 249 -12.22 8.14 6.76
N SER A 250 -13.50 8.37 6.52
CA SER A 250 -13.97 8.92 5.25
C SER A 250 -13.49 10.35 5.02
N LYS A 251 -13.27 11.12 6.09
CA LYS A 251 -12.70 12.47 5.98
C LYS A 251 -11.28 12.44 5.38
N ILE A 252 -10.46 11.43 5.75
CA ILE A 252 -9.11 11.29 5.19
C ILE A 252 -9.16 10.77 3.75
N MET A 253 -9.94 9.73 3.47
CA MET A 253 -9.93 9.09 2.16
C MET A 253 -10.81 9.79 1.13
N THR A 254 -12.02 10.17 1.52
CA THR A 254 -12.99 10.77 0.60
C THR A 254 -12.82 12.28 0.52
N ASP A 255 -12.84 12.98 1.67
CA ASP A 255 -12.84 14.44 1.64
C ASP A 255 -11.45 15.00 1.30
N MET A 256 -10.38 14.49 1.94
CA MET A 256 -9.02 14.96 1.68
C MET A 256 -8.45 14.36 0.39
N LEU A 257 -8.25 13.03 0.31
CA LEU A 257 -7.57 12.45 -0.86
C LEU A 257 -8.37 12.62 -2.15
N ARG A 258 -9.64 12.19 -2.18
CA ARG A 258 -10.45 12.32 -3.40
C ARG A 258 -10.87 13.77 -3.66
N GLY A 259 -11.24 14.51 -2.60
CA GLY A 259 -11.70 15.89 -2.69
C GLY A 259 -10.55 16.89 -2.84
N ASP A 260 -9.83 17.19 -1.76
CA ASP A 260 -8.84 18.31 -1.74
C ASP A 260 -7.61 18.06 -2.61
N PHE A 261 -7.14 16.80 -2.67
CA PHE A 261 -6.01 16.42 -3.50
C PHE A 261 -6.42 16.04 -4.92
N GLY A 262 -7.70 15.76 -5.19
CA GLY A 262 -8.15 15.25 -6.48
C GLY A 262 -7.51 13.92 -6.87
N TYR A 263 -7.03 13.15 -5.88
CA TYR A 263 -6.25 11.94 -6.12
C TYR A 263 -7.10 10.84 -6.78
N GLN A 264 -6.66 10.35 -7.93
CA GLN A 264 -7.38 9.34 -8.73
C GLN A 264 -6.74 7.94 -8.67
N GLY A 265 -5.59 7.82 -8.00
CA GLY A 265 -4.90 6.53 -7.84
C GLY A 265 -5.57 5.59 -6.85
N LEU A 266 -4.97 4.44 -6.62
CA LEU A 266 -5.45 3.39 -5.73
C LEU A 266 -5.24 3.78 -4.26
N ILE A 267 -6.29 3.68 -3.44
CA ILE A 267 -6.21 3.87 -1.99
C ILE A 267 -6.04 2.49 -1.34
N VAL A 268 -4.86 2.26 -0.74
CA VAL A 268 -4.46 1.00 -0.12
C VAL A 268 -4.50 1.13 1.39
N SER A 269 -4.92 0.10 2.12
CA SER A 269 -4.79 0.10 3.58
C SER A 269 -3.35 -0.16 4.03
N ASP A 270 -3.00 0.25 5.23
CA ASP A 270 -1.96 -0.41 6.02
C ASP A 270 -2.42 -1.81 6.44
N ASP A 271 -1.60 -2.61 7.11
CA ASP A 271 -1.95 -3.99 7.43
C ASP A 271 -3.20 -4.09 8.33
N LEU A 272 -4.23 -4.74 7.81
CA LEU A 272 -5.48 -5.03 8.51
C LEU A 272 -5.46 -6.40 9.23
N GLY A 273 -4.40 -7.19 9.05
CA GLY A 273 -4.29 -8.54 9.61
C GLY A 273 -3.65 -8.57 10.99
N SER A 274 -2.42 -8.10 11.08
CA SER A 274 -1.54 -8.29 12.23
C SER A 274 -1.21 -7.02 12.99
N SER A 275 -1.56 -5.84 12.48
CA SER A 275 -1.30 -4.56 13.16
C SER A 275 -2.15 -4.43 14.44
N VAL A 276 -1.50 -4.16 15.58
CA VAL A 276 -2.17 -4.05 16.90
C VAL A 276 -3.19 -2.91 16.92
N SER A 277 -2.98 -1.87 16.13
CA SER A 277 -3.88 -0.69 16.03
C SER A 277 -5.31 -1.04 15.62
N VAL A 278 -5.53 -2.18 14.91
CA VAL A 278 -6.85 -2.58 14.41
C VAL A 278 -7.49 -3.74 15.19
N PHE A 279 -6.83 -4.29 16.20
CA PHE A 279 -7.30 -5.50 16.92
C PHE A 279 -8.62 -5.32 17.67
N SER A 280 -9.04 -4.10 17.95
CA SER A 280 -10.37 -3.83 18.55
C SER A 280 -11.54 -4.13 17.60
N ILE A 281 -11.27 -4.38 16.30
CA ILE A 281 -12.26 -4.67 15.29
C ILE A 281 -12.11 -6.13 14.86
N ASP A 282 -13.22 -6.83 14.73
CA ASP A 282 -13.23 -8.20 14.18
C ASP A 282 -12.52 -8.25 12.81
N GLY A 283 -11.61 -9.23 12.64
CA GLY A 283 -10.72 -9.31 11.48
C GLY A 283 -11.45 -9.31 10.14
N GLY A 284 -12.58 -10.00 10.05
CA GLY A 284 -13.39 -10.02 8.84
C GLY A 284 -13.98 -8.65 8.47
N HIS A 285 -14.35 -7.86 9.47
CA HIS A 285 -14.99 -6.55 9.26
C HIS A 285 -14.01 -5.41 8.97
N ARG A 286 -12.70 -5.58 9.20
CA ARG A 286 -11.70 -4.52 8.97
C ARG A 286 -11.69 -4.05 7.51
N ALA A 287 -11.69 -4.99 6.55
CA ALA A 287 -11.71 -4.65 5.13
C ALA A 287 -13.01 -3.95 4.71
N SER A 288 -14.18 -4.39 5.21
CA SER A 288 -15.45 -3.74 4.91
C SER A 288 -15.54 -2.32 5.47
N LYS A 289 -15.02 -2.07 6.68
CA LYS A 289 -14.91 -0.71 7.25
C LYS A 289 -13.98 0.19 6.43
N PHE A 290 -12.80 -0.31 6.06
CA PHE A 290 -11.84 0.42 5.23
C PHE A 290 -12.46 0.85 3.90
N VAL A 291 -13.12 -0.09 3.23
CA VAL A 291 -13.74 0.17 1.95
C VAL A 291 -14.94 1.11 2.06
N SER A 292 -15.76 0.97 3.10
CA SER A 292 -16.89 1.88 3.35
C SER A 292 -16.43 3.32 3.58
N ALA A 293 -15.24 3.51 4.14
CA ALA A 293 -14.63 4.82 4.35
C ALA A 293 -14.00 5.44 3.08
N GLY A 294 -13.87 4.70 1.99
CA GLY A 294 -13.32 5.20 0.72
C GLY A 294 -12.13 4.42 0.17
N GLY A 295 -11.62 3.42 0.90
CA GLY A 295 -10.47 2.59 0.48
C GLY A 295 -10.80 1.66 -0.69
N ASP A 296 -9.78 1.25 -1.44
CA ASP A 296 -9.94 0.41 -2.64
C ASP A 296 -9.34 -0.98 -2.45
N LEU A 297 -8.13 -1.09 -1.92
CA LEU A 297 -7.35 -2.32 -1.79
C LEU A 297 -6.92 -2.53 -0.34
N ALA A 298 -7.47 -3.54 0.32
CA ALA A 298 -7.13 -3.94 1.67
C ALA A 298 -5.94 -4.91 1.66
N ILE A 299 -4.97 -4.72 2.55
CA ILE A 299 -3.90 -5.70 2.77
C ILE A 299 -4.06 -6.40 4.10
N THR A 300 -3.70 -7.68 4.16
CA THR A 300 -3.69 -8.48 5.38
C THR A 300 -2.46 -9.38 5.45
N ALA A 301 -1.64 -9.21 6.49
CA ALA A 301 -0.50 -10.08 6.76
C ALA A 301 -0.92 -11.51 7.11
N ASP A 302 -2.16 -11.69 7.56
CA ASP A 302 -2.73 -13.01 7.85
C ASP A 302 -3.61 -13.50 6.68
N PRO A 303 -3.14 -14.48 5.87
CA PRO A 303 -3.90 -15.03 4.74
C PRO A 303 -5.24 -15.67 5.15
N LEU A 304 -5.36 -16.14 6.39
CA LEU A 304 -6.59 -16.77 6.89
C LEU A 304 -7.76 -15.79 7.01
N LEU A 305 -7.46 -14.49 7.08
CA LEU A 305 -8.49 -13.43 7.11
C LEU A 305 -9.08 -13.12 5.73
N ALA A 306 -8.49 -13.58 4.63
CA ALA A 306 -8.99 -13.28 3.28
C ALA A 306 -10.45 -13.72 3.11
N GLY A 307 -10.79 -14.95 3.43
CA GLY A 307 -12.16 -15.47 3.35
C GLY A 307 -13.17 -14.70 4.22
N PRO A 308 -12.92 -14.50 5.52
CA PRO A 308 -13.74 -13.65 6.39
C PRO A 308 -13.94 -12.22 5.85
N MET A 309 -12.86 -11.57 5.35
CA MET A 309 -12.91 -10.23 4.76
C MET A 309 -13.78 -10.21 3.48
N ILE A 310 -13.64 -11.21 2.60
CA ILE A 310 -14.46 -11.32 1.39
C ILE A 310 -15.95 -11.46 1.76
N ARG A 311 -16.29 -12.32 2.72
CA ARG A 311 -17.68 -12.46 3.18
C ARG A 311 -18.24 -11.15 3.73
N ALA A 312 -17.47 -10.44 4.56
CA ALA A 312 -17.89 -9.16 5.11
C ALA A 312 -18.07 -8.08 4.03
N LEU A 313 -17.16 -8.02 3.04
CA LEU A 313 -17.29 -7.13 1.89
C LEU A 313 -18.52 -7.46 1.04
N THR A 314 -18.75 -8.72 0.76
CA THR A 314 -19.90 -9.18 -0.04
C THR A 314 -21.22 -8.85 0.66
N SER A 315 -21.28 -8.98 1.99
CA SER A 315 -22.48 -8.64 2.77
C SER A 315 -22.86 -7.14 2.68
N THR A 316 -21.90 -6.25 2.40
CA THR A 316 -22.23 -4.82 2.19
C THR A 316 -22.98 -4.57 0.88
N ALA A 317 -22.97 -5.50 -0.07
CA ALA A 317 -23.62 -5.37 -1.38
C ALA A 317 -25.13 -5.62 -1.37
N THR A 318 -25.77 -5.63 -0.20
CA THR A 318 -27.24 -5.76 -0.07
C THR A 318 -27.98 -4.48 -0.48
N SER A 319 -27.39 -3.30 -0.29
CA SER A 319 -27.93 -2.01 -0.71
C SER A 319 -27.43 -1.58 -2.10
N ALA A 320 -28.15 -0.67 -2.76
CA ALA A 320 -27.73 -0.09 -4.04
C ALA A 320 -26.38 0.66 -3.92
N SER A 321 -26.17 1.40 -2.83
CA SER A 321 -24.93 2.10 -2.54
C SER A 321 -23.78 1.13 -2.29
N GLY A 322 -23.99 0.05 -1.53
CA GLY A 322 -22.99 -0.99 -1.29
C GLY A 322 -22.60 -1.73 -2.58
N LYS A 323 -23.57 -2.09 -3.43
CA LYS A 323 -23.31 -2.67 -4.75
C LYS A 323 -22.45 -1.74 -5.61
N LYS A 324 -22.81 -0.46 -5.67
CA LYS A 324 -22.04 0.54 -6.41
C LYS A 324 -20.63 0.65 -5.87
N ARG A 325 -20.45 0.78 -4.55
CA ARG A 325 -19.12 0.90 -3.92
C ARG A 325 -18.25 -0.35 -4.16
N LEU A 326 -18.86 -1.55 -4.16
CA LEU A 326 -18.17 -2.80 -4.46
C LEU A 326 -17.62 -2.82 -5.91
N VAL A 327 -18.41 -2.32 -6.86
CA VAL A 327 -17.96 -2.19 -8.27
C VAL A 327 -16.89 -1.11 -8.39
N ASP A 328 -17.11 0.08 -7.83
CA ASP A 328 -16.20 1.22 -7.95
C ASP A 328 -14.79 0.87 -7.43
N ALA A 329 -14.69 0.28 -6.24
CA ALA A 329 -13.41 -0.09 -5.66
C ALA A 329 -12.69 -1.20 -6.46
N ALA A 330 -13.41 -2.24 -6.90
CA ALA A 330 -12.84 -3.27 -7.76
C ALA A 330 -12.36 -2.67 -9.09
N SER A 331 -13.10 -1.68 -9.64
CA SER A 331 -12.71 -0.99 -10.87
C SER A 331 -11.41 -0.21 -10.72
N HIS A 332 -11.13 0.40 -9.55
CA HIS A 332 -9.85 1.07 -9.29
C HIS A 332 -8.68 0.09 -9.32
N VAL A 333 -8.82 -1.08 -8.68
CA VAL A 333 -7.79 -2.14 -8.71
C VAL A 333 -7.57 -2.65 -10.14
N ILE A 334 -8.65 -2.96 -10.87
CA ILE A 334 -8.58 -3.46 -12.24
C ILE A 334 -8.00 -2.39 -13.18
N ASN A 335 -8.28 -1.10 -12.94
CA ASN A 335 -7.71 -0.01 -13.74
C ASN A 335 -6.18 0.03 -13.64
N VAL A 336 -5.63 -0.14 -12.45
CA VAL A 336 -4.17 -0.24 -12.25
C VAL A 336 -3.63 -1.51 -12.92
N LYS A 337 -4.31 -2.64 -12.78
CA LYS A 337 -3.93 -3.89 -13.45
C LYS A 337 -3.91 -3.77 -14.97
N LEU A 338 -4.87 -3.07 -15.58
CA LEU A 338 -4.90 -2.80 -17.03
C LEU A 338 -3.68 -1.96 -17.45
N ALA A 339 -3.35 -0.91 -16.70
CA ALA A 339 -2.21 -0.04 -16.99
C ALA A 339 -0.86 -0.81 -16.96
N HIS A 340 -0.78 -1.87 -16.16
CA HIS A 340 0.42 -2.72 -16.00
C HIS A 340 0.31 -4.08 -16.70
N SER A 341 -0.61 -4.24 -17.65
CA SER A 341 -0.79 -5.47 -18.45
C SER A 341 -1.05 -6.74 -17.60
N LEU A 342 -1.64 -6.58 -16.43
CA LEU A 342 -2.05 -7.68 -15.55
C LEU A 342 -3.46 -8.20 -15.85
N THR A 343 -4.16 -7.62 -16.80
CA THR A 343 -5.42 -8.10 -17.38
C THR A 343 -5.56 -7.62 -18.80
N LYS A 344 -6.34 -8.33 -19.60
CA LYS A 344 -6.57 -8.02 -21.03
C LYS A 344 -7.86 -7.27 -21.25
#